data_204d67fb82ac96c4c279b75b13128ae0
#
_entry.id   204d67fb82ac96c4c279b75b13128ae0
#
_cell.length_a   1.000
_cell.length_b   1.000
_cell.length_c   1.000
_cell.angle_alpha   90.00
_cell.angle_beta   90.00
_cell.angle_gamma   90.00
#
_symmetry.space_group_name_H-M   'P 1'
#
loop_
_entity.id
_entity.type
_entity.pdbx_description
1 polymer ?
#
loop_
_entity_poly.entity_id
_entity_poly.type
_entity_poly.pdbx_seq_one_letter_code
_entity_poly.pdbx_strand_id
1 'polypeptide(L)'
;MIKLKRNIILFSISVFLLISCTSSQYIEPKQLDAEISAKSILSNNINNQKLIAYLSRYNLIIPDKDDYWNSDLLVMIALFNNKNLEMKRAEYGLVAADIQVITAGFKNNILNPTAEYHTKGKPFTIGLSLEVPTNNISIKKIKLDLIKIKTLTKALEIILPAWEIRTNVMKSIAKILKYEEEYILENNITNKMDKNLNIMNGLYEQGLISSILLNNYKKELEERISNLKIIKSKIKASRINLSSNLNLPIDLIMSMKIALEDSKTATIEELESTLEEKLNFALVSRGDVLTSLSKYAESESELRLLVAEENNIIQSLSPAILWDQTDLIFNLTGALLLKNEEITDAKMNKAILKRDLYKASFEATQSMILQEVYNSFSKMLIVNAEYYAGLSLLQNSKLNLEIIINRRKKGDVSNLDVLQAELLTLQREKLLSDIKYNRLFSFLDFENSLGHSYNNKDYLPKDAYYPIDYFTNSYKGNSQ
;
A
#
# COMPACT_ATOMS: atom_id res chain seq x y z
N MET A 1 70.54 -12.96 27.51
CA MET A 1 70.09 -12.41 26.24
C MET A 1 69.22 -13.41 25.42
N ILE A 2 69.56 -14.66 25.31
CA ILE A 2 68.87 -15.66 24.45
C ILE A 2 67.46 -16.01 25.00
N LYS A 3 67.28 -16.15 26.32
CA LYS A 3 65.97 -16.41 26.94
C LYS A 3 64.97 -15.25 26.77
N LEU A 4 65.43 -14.01 26.80
CA LEU A 4 64.55 -12.82 26.62
C LEU A 4 64.02 -12.71 25.17
N LYS A 5 64.89 -12.95 24.20
CA LYS A 5 64.50 -12.98 22.76
C LYS A 5 63.43 -14.06 22.47
N ARG A 6 63.54 -15.22 23.10
CA ARG A 6 62.57 -16.35 22.91
C ARG A 6 61.22 -16.01 23.50
N ASN A 7 61.16 -15.32 24.64
CA ASN A 7 59.89 -14.92 25.26
C ASN A 7 59.17 -13.79 24.49
N ILE A 8 59.95 -12.86 23.89
CA ILE A 8 59.36 -11.78 23.07
C ILE A 8 58.78 -12.37 21.74
N ILE A 9 59.46 -13.33 21.13
CA ILE A 9 58.99 -14.00 19.93
C ILE A 9 57.72 -14.83 20.26
N LEU A 10 57.70 -15.53 21.37
CA LEU A 10 56.52 -16.29 21.83
C LEU A 10 55.34 -15.38 22.16
N PHE A 11 55.54 -14.20 22.76
CA PHE A 11 54.50 -13.23 23.03
C PHE A 11 53.94 -12.59 21.75
N SER A 12 54.81 -12.22 20.76
CA SER A 12 54.35 -11.70 19.48
C SER A 12 53.59 -12.74 18.68
N ILE A 13 53.98 -14.03 18.70
CA ILE A 13 53.27 -15.13 18.04
C ILE A 13 51.89 -15.36 18.73
N SER A 14 51.81 -15.29 20.07
CA SER A 14 50.52 -15.46 20.75
C SER A 14 49.59 -14.27 20.53
N VAL A 15 50.05 -13.05 20.36
CA VAL A 15 49.25 -11.88 19.99
C VAL A 15 48.77 -12.02 18.52
N PHE A 16 49.60 -12.51 17.60
CA PHE A 16 49.15 -12.76 16.22
C PHE A 16 48.15 -13.90 16.12
N LEU A 17 48.21 -14.91 16.98
CA LEU A 17 47.21 -16.01 17.01
C LEU A 17 45.86 -15.56 17.59
N LEU A 18 45.84 -14.57 18.48
CA LEU A 18 44.58 -14.00 19.00
C LEU A 18 43.87 -13.12 17.97
N ILE A 19 44.55 -12.57 16.99
CA ILE A 19 43.97 -11.77 15.90
C ILE A 19 43.32 -12.63 14.83
N SER A 20 43.66 -13.90 14.74
CA SER A 20 43.20 -14.81 13.67
C SER A 20 41.82 -15.49 13.97
N CYS A 21 41.20 -15.25 15.13
CA CYS A 21 39.99 -15.95 15.55
C CYS A 21 38.66 -15.19 15.32
N THR A 22 38.65 -14.14 14.52
CA THR A 22 37.38 -13.61 14.01
C THR A 22 37.21 -14.09 12.57
N SER A 23 36.72 -15.32 12.42
CA SER A 23 36.15 -15.71 11.12
C SER A 23 34.93 -14.84 10.87
N SER A 24 35.13 -13.73 10.15
CA SER A 24 33.97 -13.10 9.48
C SER A 24 33.35 -14.19 8.63
N GLN A 25 32.13 -14.61 8.96
CA GLN A 25 31.36 -15.48 8.05
C GLN A 25 31.32 -14.75 6.71
N TYR A 26 32.10 -15.23 5.76
CA TYR A 26 32.01 -14.73 4.39
C TYR A 26 30.63 -15.11 3.88
N ILE A 27 29.77 -14.12 3.70
CA ILE A 27 28.47 -14.30 3.05
C ILE A 27 28.71 -14.16 1.56
N GLU A 28 28.56 -15.26 0.82
CA GLU A 28 28.62 -15.21 -0.64
C GLU A 28 27.57 -14.24 -1.19
N PRO A 29 27.94 -13.33 -2.11
CA PRO A 29 27.01 -12.42 -2.71
C PRO A 29 25.98 -13.21 -3.52
N LYS A 30 24.70 -13.08 -3.16
CA LYS A 30 23.60 -13.63 -3.96
C LYS A 30 23.42 -12.77 -5.20
N GLN A 31 23.70 -13.32 -6.36
CA GLN A 31 23.38 -12.66 -7.63
C GLN A 31 21.87 -12.69 -7.85
N LEU A 32 21.29 -11.55 -8.18
CA LEU A 32 19.89 -11.44 -8.60
C LEU A 32 19.85 -11.64 -10.12
N ASP A 33 19.19 -12.72 -10.56
CA ASP A 33 18.95 -13.00 -11.97
C ASP A 33 17.58 -12.42 -12.39
N ALA A 34 17.60 -11.51 -13.35
CA ALA A 34 16.41 -10.85 -13.84
C ALA A 34 15.44 -11.82 -14.55
N GLU A 35 15.97 -12.84 -15.25
CA GLU A 35 15.15 -13.82 -15.95
C GLU A 35 14.45 -14.76 -14.97
N ILE A 36 15.15 -15.23 -13.94
CA ILE A 36 14.57 -16.04 -12.87
C ILE A 36 13.50 -15.25 -12.12
N SER A 37 13.76 -13.96 -11.82
CA SER A 37 12.81 -13.08 -11.18
C SER A 37 11.55 -12.87 -12.03
N ALA A 38 11.70 -12.61 -13.33
CA ALA A 38 10.59 -12.45 -14.26
C ALA A 38 9.75 -13.74 -14.35
N LYS A 39 10.39 -14.92 -14.48
CA LYS A 39 9.69 -16.21 -14.46
C LYS A 39 8.92 -16.43 -13.18
N SER A 40 9.47 -16.07 -12.03
CA SER A 40 8.78 -16.17 -10.73
C SER A 40 7.53 -15.31 -10.68
N ILE A 41 7.56 -14.08 -11.21
CA ILE A 41 6.41 -13.19 -11.28
C ILE A 41 5.34 -13.76 -12.22
N LEU A 42 5.73 -14.24 -13.39
CA LEU A 42 4.81 -14.81 -14.39
C LEU A 42 4.19 -16.14 -13.96
N SER A 43 4.89 -16.93 -13.12
CA SER A 43 4.43 -18.22 -12.61
C SER A 43 3.65 -18.12 -11.29
N ASN A 44 3.34 -16.89 -10.83
CA ASN A 44 2.58 -16.70 -9.61
C ASN A 44 1.21 -17.40 -9.73
N ASN A 45 0.83 -18.15 -8.70
CA ASN A 45 -0.43 -18.89 -8.71
C ASN A 45 -1.08 -18.91 -7.32
N ILE A 46 -2.35 -19.28 -7.30
CA ILE A 46 -3.15 -19.34 -6.06
C ILE A 46 -2.78 -20.52 -5.14
N ASN A 47 -2.08 -21.53 -5.66
CA ASN A 47 -1.68 -22.72 -4.88
C ASN A 47 -0.37 -22.49 -4.10
N ASN A 48 0.11 -21.24 -4.02
CA ASN A 48 1.26 -20.90 -3.22
C ASN A 48 0.98 -21.16 -1.74
N GLN A 49 1.75 -22.05 -1.12
CA GLN A 49 1.58 -22.43 0.30
C GLN A 49 1.65 -21.23 1.25
N LYS A 50 2.48 -20.22 0.94
CA LYS A 50 2.58 -19.01 1.76
C LYS A 50 1.31 -18.16 1.65
N LEU A 51 0.71 -18.08 0.46
CA LEU A 51 -0.56 -17.39 0.26
C LEU A 51 -1.69 -18.12 1.02
N ILE A 52 -1.76 -19.44 0.90
CA ILE A 52 -2.76 -20.25 1.61
C ILE A 52 -2.62 -20.07 3.12
N ALA A 53 -1.41 -20.12 3.66
CA ALA A 53 -1.14 -19.89 5.08
C ALA A 53 -1.50 -18.46 5.52
N TYR A 54 -1.31 -17.46 4.65
CA TYR A 54 -1.72 -16.09 4.90
C TYR A 54 -3.24 -15.96 4.95
N LEU A 55 -3.96 -16.51 3.97
CA LEU A 55 -5.43 -16.45 3.90
C LEU A 55 -6.10 -17.19 5.07
N SER A 56 -5.57 -18.36 5.46
CA SER A 56 -6.12 -19.14 6.57
C SER A 56 -6.05 -18.41 7.93
N ARG A 57 -5.13 -17.47 8.14
CA ARG A 57 -5.12 -16.62 9.35
C ARG A 57 -6.38 -15.76 9.49
N TYR A 58 -7.02 -15.44 8.37
CA TYR A 58 -8.22 -14.61 8.30
C TYR A 58 -9.49 -15.43 8.01
N ASN A 59 -9.42 -16.75 8.16
CA ASN A 59 -10.51 -17.68 7.85
C ASN A 59 -11.02 -17.58 6.41
N LEU A 60 -10.15 -17.18 5.47
CA LEU A 60 -10.44 -17.12 4.05
C LEU A 60 -9.94 -18.38 3.36
N ILE A 61 -10.84 -19.00 2.59
CA ILE A 61 -10.58 -20.22 1.85
C ILE A 61 -10.67 -19.90 0.36
N ILE A 62 -9.73 -20.43 -0.42
CA ILE A 62 -9.77 -20.34 -1.88
C ILE A 62 -10.95 -21.17 -2.38
N PRO A 63 -11.92 -20.59 -3.13
CA PRO A 63 -13.09 -21.30 -3.60
C PRO A 63 -12.73 -22.37 -4.63
N ASP A 64 -13.60 -23.37 -4.78
CA ASP A 64 -13.52 -24.30 -5.89
C ASP A 64 -13.80 -23.59 -7.25
N LYS A 65 -13.50 -24.28 -8.36
CA LYS A 65 -13.55 -23.68 -9.69
C LYS A 65 -14.92 -23.10 -10.06
N ASP A 66 -15.99 -23.67 -9.51
CA ASP A 66 -17.37 -23.29 -9.81
C ASP A 66 -17.99 -22.32 -8.81
N ASP A 67 -17.31 -22.04 -7.72
CA ASP A 67 -17.78 -21.15 -6.68
C ASP A 67 -17.44 -19.68 -6.94
N TYR A 68 -18.13 -18.80 -6.22
CA TYR A 68 -17.93 -17.35 -6.34
C TYR A 68 -16.73 -16.88 -5.50
N TRP A 69 -15.92 -16.02 -6.10
CA TRP A 69 -14.82 -15.31 -5.47
C TRP A 69 -15.33 -13.98 -4.91
N ASN A 70 -15.32 -13.85 -3.60
CA ASN A 70 -15.74 -12.61 -2.94
C ASN A 70 -14.65 -11.53 -2.97
N SER A 71 -15.08 -10.29 -2.79
CA SER A 71 -14.20 -9.12 -2.83
C SER A 71 -13.11 -9.14 -1.76
N ASP A 72 -13.41 -9.60 -0.55
CA ASP A 72 -12.46 -9.59 0.57
C ASP A 72 -11.31 -10.57 0.33
N LEU A 73 -11.60 -11.76 -0.19
CA LEU A 73 -10.58 -12.72 -0.58
C LEU A 73 -9.66 -12.14 -1.67
N LEU A 74 -10.23 -11.50 -2.70
CA LEU A 74 -9.44 -10.91 -3.79
C LEU A 74 -8.59 -9.74 -3.31
N VAL A 75 -9.09 -8.92 -2.40
CA VAL A 75 -8.30 -7.87 -1.76
C VAL A 75 -7.13 -8.44 -0.96
N MET A 76 -7.35 -9.50 -0.17
CA MET A 76 -6.28 -10.13 0.60
C MET A 76 -5.21 -10.76 -0.30
N ILE A 77 -5.61 -11.39 -1.40
CA ILE A 77 -4.67 -11.89 -2.42
C ILE A 77 -3.84 -10.75 -3.03
N ALA A 78 -4.46 -9.62 -3.36
CA ALA A 78 -3.76 -8.46 -3.88
C ALA A 78 -2.75 -7.90 -2.88
N LEU A 79 -3.12 -7.76 -1.61
CA LEU A 79 -2.21 -7.30 -0.54
C LEU A 79 -1.02 -8.24 -0.34
N PHE A 80 -1.22 -9.55 -0.49
CA PHE A 80 -0.14 -10.52 -0.39
C PHE A 80 0.81 -10.46 -1.59
N ASN A 81 0.27 -10.37 -2.81
CA ASN A 81 1.03 -10.44 -4.05
C ASN A 81 1.66 -9.10 -4.46
N ASN A 82 1.26 -7.97 -3.87
CA ASN A 82 1.73 -6.65 -4.29
C ASN A 82 3.20 -6.41 -3.94
N LYS A 83 4.05 -6.30 -4.95
CA LYS A 83 5.50 -6.15 -4.79
C LYS A 83 5.92 -4.79 -4.22
N ASN A 84 5.15 -3.72 -4.48
CA ASN A 84 5.43 -2.41 -3.87
C ASN A 84 5.15 -2.45 -2.36
N LEU A 85 4.09 -3.15 -1.94
CA LEU A 85 3.78 -3.34 -0.54
C LEU A 85 4.83 -4.23 0.15
N GLU A 86 5.32 -5.28 -0.54
CA GLU A 86 6.43 -6.11 -0.07
C GLU A 86 7.71 -5.28 0.14
N MET A 87 8.03 -4.37 -0.79
CA MET A 87 9.15 -3.44 -0.65
C MET A 87 8.98 -2.54 0.59
N LYS A 88 7.79 -1.98 0.82
CA LYS A 88 7.51 -1.17 2.01
C LYS A 88 7.66 -1.95 3.32
N ARG A 89 7.22 -3.20 3.33
CA ARG A 89 7.42 -4.12 4.47
C ARG A 89 8.90 -4.42 4.72
N ALA A 90 9.69 -4.57 3.64
CA ALA A 90 11.14 -4.75 3.76
C ALA A 90 11.84 -3.49 4.29
N GLU A 91 11.43 -2.29 3.87
CA GLU A 91 11.92 -1.02 4.44
C GLU A 91 11.63 -0.93 5.94
N TYR A 92 10.42 -1.31 6.37
CA TYR A 92 10.09 -1.41 7.80
C TYR A 92 11.01 -2.39 8.53
N GLY A 93 11.20 -3.60 7.99
CA GLY A 93 12.08 -4.61 8.58
C GLY A 93 13.52 -4.14 8.71
N LEU A 94 14.04 -3.42 7.71
CA LEU A 94 15.38 -2.85 7.73
C LEU A 94 15.55 -1.85 8.89
N VAL A 95 14.64 -0.89 9.03
CA VAL A 95 14.71 0.12 10.11
C VAL A 95 14.46 -0.52 11.47
N ALA A 96 13.59 -1.52 11.57
CA ALA A 96 13.35 -2.27 12.80
C ALA A 96 14.62 -3.02 13.27
N ALA A 97 15.46 -3.49 12.35
CA ALA A 97 16.74 -4.14 12.68
C ALA A 97 17.74 -3.17 13.34
N ASP A 98 17.67 -1.87 13.05
CA ASP A 98 18.52 -0.85 13.68
C ASP A 98 18.32 -0.79 15.20
N ILE A 99 17.15 -1.20 15.71
CA ILE A 99 16.90 -1.31 17.16
C ILE A 99 17.87 -2.31 17.79
N GLN A 100 18.14 -3.44 17.11
CA GLN A 100 19.06 -4.45 17.61
C GLN A 100 20.50 -3.92 17.59
N VAL A 101 20.90 -3.20 16.54
CA VAL A 101 22.22 -2.58 16.41
C VAL A 101 22.46 -1.60 17.58
N ILE A 102 21.48 -0.73 17.86
CA ILE A 102 21.58 0.25 18.95
C ILE A 102 21.57 -0.43 20.33
N THR A 103 20.79 -1.49 20.49
CA THR A 103 20.72 -2.23 21.74
C THR A 103 22.04 -2.95 22.03
N ALA A 104 22.67 -3.54 21.01
CA ALA A 104 23.95 -4.23 21.13
C ALA A 104 25.12 -3.30 21.47
N GLY A 105 25.07 -2.02 21.09
CA GLY A 105 26.07 -1.02 21.41
C GLY A 105 26.44 -0.12 20.23
N PHE A 106 26.84 1.11 20.51
CA PHE A 106 27.10 2.12 19.45
C PHE A 106 28.47 2.05 18.82
N LYS A 107 29.46 1.68 19.62
CA LYS A 107 30.85 1.60 19.16
C LYS A 107 31.51 0.42 19.88
N ASN A 108 32.30 -0.30 19.13
CA ASN A 108 33.16 -1.34 19.69
C ASN A 108 34.30 -0.69 20.49
N ASN A 109 34.72 -1.36 21.55
CA ASN A 109 35.97 -1.03 22.17
C ASN A 109 37.11 -1.32 21.17
N ILE A 110 38.02 -0.40 21.04
CA ILE A 110 39.18 -0.56 20.13
C ILE A 110 40.41 -0.85 20.97
N LEU A 111 41.05 -1.97 20.70
CA LEU A 111 42.31 -2.32 21.30
C LEU A 111 43.44 -1.86 20.38
N ASN A 112 44.23 -0.89 20.84
CA ASN A 112 45.33 -0.31 20.09
C ASN A 112 46.67 -0.81 20.66
N PRO A 113 47.35 -1.73 20.02
CA PRO A 113 48.73 -2.07 20.36
C PRO A 113 49.62 -0.92 19.91
N THR A 114 50.55 -0.50 20.79
CA THR A 114 51.52 0.55 20.53
C THR A 114 52.93 -0.06 20.63
N ALA A 115 53.82 0.31 19.75
CA ALA A 115 55.24 -0.03 19.83
C ALA A 115 56.02 1.18 19.35
N GLU A 116 56.86 1.70 20.22
CA GLU A 116 57.68 2.88 19.96
C GLU A 116 59.16 2.52 20.05
N TYR A 117 59.99 3.09 19.17
CA TYR A 117 61.41 2.97 19.16
C TYR A 117 62.07 4.32 19.44
N HIS A 118 62.88 4.38 20.50
CA HIS A 118 63.58 5.57 20.91
C HIS A 118 65.06 5.49 20.53
N THR A 119 65.60 6.53 19.93
CA THR A 119 67.00 6.58 19.49
C THR A 119 67.96 6.87 20.63
N LYS A 120 67.48 7.31 21.79
CA LYS A 120 68.30 7.59 22.98
C LYS A 120 67.63 6.97 24.21
N GLY A 121 68.40 6.37 25.07
CA GLY A 121 67.96 5.73 26.31
C GLY A 121 67.50 4.30 26.12
N LYS A 122 66.32 3.96 26.61
CA LYS A 122 65.68 2.61 26.44
C LYS A 122 65.01 2.52 25.09
N PRO A 123 65.47 1.61 24.20
CA PRO A 123 65.11 1.71 22.80
C PRO A 123 63.67 1.27 22.45
N PHE A 124 62.96 0.56 23.31
CA PHE A 124 61.64 0.02 22.99
C PHE A 124 60.63 0.25 24.13
N THR A 125 59.50 0.82 23.78
CA THR A 125 58.30 0.85 24.60
C THR A 125 57.20 0.08 23.88
N ILE A 126 56.57 -0.87 24.54
CA ILE A 126 55.46 -1.65 24.03
C ILE A 126 54.26 -1.41 24.92
N GLY A 127 53.10 -1.18 24.34
CA GLY A 127 51.90 -0.89 25.12
C GLY A 127 50.64 -1.42 24.48
N LEU A 128 49.61 -1.39 25.28
CA LEU A 128 48.26 -1.75 24.88
C LEU A 128 47.31 -0.70 25.48
N SER A 129 46.54 -0.05 24.61
CA SER A 129 45.46 0.84 25.04
C SER A 129 44.10 0.32 24.63
N LEU A 130 43.14 0.45 25.50
CA LEU A 130 41.74 0.10 25.24
C LEU A 130 40.91 1.38 25.10
N GLU A 131 40.58 1.76 23.90
CA GLU A 131 39.66 2.89 23.69
C GLU A 131 38.24 2.47 23.99
N VAL A 132 37.68 3.03 25.04
CA VAL A 132 36.29 2.83 25.48
C VAL A 132 35.49 4.09 25.15
N PRO A 133 34.59 4.03 24.15
CA PRO A 133 33.70 5.18 23.92
C PRO A 133 32.82 5.46 25.11
N THR A 134 32.69 6.74 25.47
CA THR A 134 31.76 7.14 26.53
C THR A 134 30.32 7.06 26.00
N ASN A 135 29.69 5.93 26.22
CA ASN A 135 28.27 5.77 25.95
C ASN A 135 27.45 6.48 27.02
N ASN A 136 27.09 7.74 26.74
CA ASN A 136 26.14 8.42 27.60
C ASN A 136 24.79 7.71 27.52
N ILE A 137 24.30 7.16 28.65
CA ILE A 137 23.04 6.43 28.75
C ILE A 137 21.87 7.25 28.18
N SER A 138 21.91 8.58 28.41
CA SER A 138 20.89 9.49 27.90
C SER A 138 20.88 9.55 26.36
N ILE A 139 22.05 9.64 25.73
CA ILE A 139 22.18 9.65 24.26
C ILE A 139 21.70 8.31 23.68
N LYS A 140 22.07 7.18 24.28
CA LYS A 140 21.61 5.86 23.90
C LYS A 140 20.09 5.76 23.93
N LYS A 141 19.46 6.27 24.99
CA LYS A 141 17.99 6.29 25.12
C LYS A 141 17.33 7.14 24.03
N ILE A 142 17.84 8.36 23.80
CA ILE A 142 17.30 9.26 22.75
C ILE A 142 17.44 8.61 21.36
N LYS A 143 18.58 7.98 21.06
CA LYS A 143 18.78 7.26 19.79
C LYS A 143 17.82 6.09 19.64
N LEU A 144 17.61 5.32 20.69
CA LEU A 144 16.66 4.22 20.69
C LEU A 144 15.23 4.73 20.44
N ASP A 145 14.83 5.82 21.09
CA ASP A 145 13.51 6.41 20.89
C ASP A 145 13.36 6.97 19.48
N LEU A 146 14.39 7.60 18.91
CA LEU A 146 14.40 8.04 17.51
C LEU A 146 14.20 6.89 16.53
N ILE A 147 14.90 5.77 16.71
CA ILE A 147 14.74 4.61 15.82
C ILE A 147 13.37 3.96 15.98
N LYS A 148 12.80 3.92 17.19
CA LYS A 148 11.41 3.47 17.38
C LYS A 148 10.42 4.34 16.62
N ILE A 149 10.60 5.67 16.64
CA ILE A 149 9.78 6.61 15.88
C ILE A 149 9.96 6.35 14.36
N LYS A 150 11.21 6.20 13.88
CA LYS A 150 11.49 5.86 12.47
C LYS A 150 10.84 4.54 12.05
N THR A 151 10.89 3.54 12.90
CA THR A 151 10.23 2.25 12.69
C THR A 151 8.71 2.43 12.60
N LEU A 152 8.11 3.22 13.50
CA LEU A 152 6.70 3.56 13.46
C LEU A 152 6.34 4.31 12.16
N THR A 153 7.14 5.29 11.75
CA THR A 153 6.96 6.01 10.47
C THR A 153 6.90 5.03 9.30
N LYS A 154 7.84 4.07 9.24
CA LYS A 154 7.86 3.05 8.19
C LYS A 154 6.66 2.11 8.25
N ALA A 155 6.18 1.77 9.43
CA ALA A 155 4.96 1.01 9.60
C ALA A 155 3.73 1.78 9.07
N LEU A 156 3.61 3.07 9.40
CA LEU A 156 2.51 3.93 8.96
C LEU A 156 2.51 4.17 7.43
N GLU A 157 3.69 4.21 6.79
CA GLU A 157 3.83 4.32 5.33
C GLU A 157 3.25 3.11 4.56
N ILE A 158 2.90 2.02 5.23
CA ILE A 158 2.26 0.83 4.62
C ILE A 158 0.73 1.02 4.50
N ILE A 159 0.11 1.78 5.40
CA ILE A 159 -1.36 1.85 5.54
C ILE A 159 -2.03 2.40 4.28
N LEU A 160 -1.59 3.56 3.80
CA LEU A 160 -2.21 4.21 2.65
C LEU A 160 -2.09 3.39 1.37
N PRO A 161 -0.89 2.87 0.96
CA PRO A 161 -0.79 1.98 -0.19
C PRO A 161 -1.66 0.72 -0.09
N ALA A 162 -1.78 0.13 1.10
CA ALA A 162 -2.64 -1.03 1.30
C ALA A 162 -4.12 -0.68 1.10
N TRP A 163 -4.54 0.48 1.56
CA TRP A 163 -5.91 0.98 1.35
C TRP A 163 -6.19 1.28 -0.12
N GLU A 164 -5.25 1.87 -0.84
CA GLU A 164 -5.33 2.11 -2.29
C GLU A 164 -5.44 0.79 -3.08
N ILE A 165 -4.69 -0.25 -2.70
CA ILE A 165 -4.78 -1.58 -3.31
C ILE A 165 -6.19 -2.13 -3.13
N ARG A 166 -6.77 -2.08 -1.93
CA ARG A 166 -8.17 -2.47 -1.67
C ARG A 166 -9.13 -1.74 -2.61
N THR A 167 -9.03 -0.42 -2.64
CA THR A 167 -9.92 0.41 -3.48
C THR A 167 -9.80 0.06 -4.96
N ASN A 168 -8.58 -0.14 -5.46
CA ASN A 168 -8.33 -0.50 -6.86
C ASN A 168 -8.88 -1.89 -7.21
N VAL A 169 -8.77 -2.87 -6.32
CA VAL A 169 -9.36 -4.20 -6.50
C VAL A 169 -10.89 -4.11 -6.51
N MET A 170 -11.49 -3.43 -5.53
CA MET A 170 -12.95 -3.24 -5.45
C MET A 170 -13.51 -2.57 -6.72
N LYS A 171 -12.85 -1.50 -7.20
CA LYS A 171 -13.22 -0.84 -8.46
C LYS A 171 -13.07 -1.75 -9.67
N SER A 172 -12.03 -2.58 -9.72
CA SER A 172 -11.84 -3.53 -10.82
C SER A 172 -12.93 -4.59 -10.85
N ILE A 173 -13.34 -5.11 -9.68
CA ILE A 173 -14.47 -6.02 -9.55
C ILE A 173 -15.76 -5.33 -10.00
N ALA A 174 -16.08 -4.17 -9.45
CA ALA A 174 -17.27 -3.40 -9.80
C ALA A 174 -17.34 -3.11 -11.31
N LYS A 175 -16.19 -2.85 -11.95
CA LYS A 175 -16.10 -2.59 -13.39
C LYS A 175 -16.39 -3.84 -14.23
N ILE A 176 -15.96 -5.02 -13.78
CA ILE A 176 -16.29 -6.29 -14.44
C ILE A 176 -17.82 -6.50 -14.37
N LEU A 177 -18.38 -6.42 -13.17
CA LEU A 177 -19.82 -6.62 -12.96
C LEU A 177 -20.67 -5.59 -13.72
N LYS A 178 -20.23 -4.32 -13.76
CA LYS A 178 -20.85 -3.28 -14.59
C LYS A 178 -20.98 -3.70 -16.05
N TYR A 179 -19.88 -4.15 -16.65
CA TYR A 179 -19.88 -4.50 -18.08
C TYR A 179 -20.58 -5.84 -18.35
N GLU A 180 -20.60 -6.77 -17.41
CA GLU A 180 -21.39 -8.00 -17.52
C GLU A 180 -22.88 -7.70 -17.46
N GLU A 181 -23.34 -6.84 -16.55
CA GLU A 181 -24.74 -6.38 -16.49
C GLU A 181 -25.10 -5.54 -17.75
N GLU A 182 -24.22 -4.62 -18.17
CA GLU A 182 -24.40 -3.86 -19.42
C GLU A 182 -24.57 -4.78 -20.63
N TYR A 183 -23.78 -5.86 -20.71
CA TYR A 183 -23.89 -6.84 -21.80
C TYR A 183 -25.24 -7.55 -21.80
N ILE A 184 -25.73 -7.96 -20.64
CA ILE A 184 -27.03 -8.63 -20.50
C ILE A 184 -28.15 -7.68 -20.96
N LEU A 185 -28.15 -6.43 -20.49
CA LEU A 185 -29.16 -5.43 -20.82
C LEU A 185 -29.12 -5.06 -22.30
N GLU A 186 -27.94 -4.79 -22.87
CA GLU A 186 -27.80 -4.49 -24.31
C GLU A 186 -28.18 -5.66 -25.19
N ASN A 187 -27.86 -6.90 -24.79
CA ASN A 187 -28.29 -8.11 -25.50
C ASN A 187 -29.83 -8.27 -25.49
N ASN A 188 -30.46 -7.95 -24.35
CA ASN A 188 -31.93 -7.98 -24.26
C ASN A 188 -32.58 -6.96 -25.22
N ILE A 189 -32.02 -5.73 -25.24
CA ILE A 189 -32.50 -4.68 -26.18
C ILE A 189 -32.32 -5.14 -27.64
N THR A 190 -31.13 -5.62 -27.98
CA THR A 190 -30.77 -6.07 -29.32
C THR A 190 -31.65 -7.22 -29.78
N ASN A 191 -31.85 -8.24 -28.93
CA ASN A 191 -32.73 -9.38 -29.24
C ASN A 191 -34.20 -8.95 -29.39
N LYS A 192 -34.67 -7.96 -28.64
CA LYS A 192 -36.02 -7.41 -28.76
C LYS A 192 -36.17 -6.68 -30.10
N MET A 193 -35.18 -5.87 -30.48
CA MET A 193 -35.18 -5.14 -31.74
C MET A 193 -35.12 -6.11 -32.94
N ASP A 194 -34.29 -7.15 -32.85
CA ASP A 194 -34.21 -8.16 -33.94
C ASP A 194 -35.55 -8.87 -34.17
N LYS A 195 -36.21 -9.34 -33.10
CA LYS A 195 -37.54 -9.91 -33.16
C LYS A 195 -38.58 -8.96 -33.77
N ASN A 196 -38.47 -7.67 -33.46
CA ASN A 196 -39.36 -6.64 -33.93
C ASN A 196 -39.08 -6.21 -35.38
N LEU A 197 -37.90 -6.52 -35.94
CA LEU A 197 -37.55 -6.20 -37.32
C LEU A 197 -38.51 -6.83 -38.30
N ASN A 198 -39.00 -8.06 -38.06
CA ASN A 198 -39.99 -8.73 -38.88
C ASN A 198 -41.33 -7.96 -38.89
N ILE A 199 -41.74 -7.41 -37.76
CA ILE A 199 -42.94 -6.56 -37.65
C ILE A 199 -42.74 -5.26 -38.44
N MET A 200 -41.57 -4.63 -38.33
CA MET A 200 -41.23 -3.40 -39.06
C MET A 200 -41.22 -3.62 -40.57
N ASN A 201 -40.66 -4.76 -41.03
CA ASN A 201 -40.69 -5.14 -42.45
C ASN A 201 -42.15 -5.32 -42.94
N GLY A 202 -43.01 -6.04 -42.20
CA GLY A 202 -44.43 -6.22 -42.55
C GLY A 202 -45.21 -4.90 -42.58
N LEU A 203 -44.96 -3.98 -41.68
CA LEU A 203 -45.57 -2.63 -41.71
C LEU A 203 -45.12 -1.81 -42.91
N TYR A 204 -43.88 -1.97 -43.33
CA TYR A 204 -43.36 -1.31 -44.52
C TYR A 204 -44.01 -1.90 -45.82
N GLU A 205 -44.12 -3.22 -45.93
CA GLU A 205 -44.77 -3.89 -47.06
C GLU A 205 -46.25 -3.49 -47.19
N GLN A 206 -46.91 -3.20 -46.06
CA GLN A 206 -48.29 -2.71 -46.02
C GLN A 206 -48.40 -1.19 -46.28
N GLY A 207 -47.25 -0.49 -46.48
CA GLY A 207 -47.24 0.95 -46.67
C GLY A 207 -47.54 1.78 -45.43
N LEU A 208 -47.53 1.17 -44.20
CA LEU A 208 -47.86 1.82 -42.95
C LEU A 208 -46.67 2.60 -42.33
N ILE A 209 -45.47 2.31 -42.79
CA ILE A 209 -44.27 3.06 -42.40
C ILE A 209 -43.40 3.40 -43.60
N SER A 210 -42.61 4.46 -43.52
CA SER A 210 -41.71 4.88 -44.59
C SER A 210 -40.45 4.01 -44.65
N SER A 211 -39.82 3.95 -45.83
CA SER A 211 -38.50 3.32 -45.99
C SER A 211 -37.42 3.98 -45.12
N ILE A 212 -37.53 5.27 -44.87
CA ILE A 212 -36.60 6.00 -43.98
C ILE A 212 -36.69 5.46 -42.57
N LEU A 213 -37.91 5.25 -42.03
CA LEU A 213 -38.08 4.74 -40.68
C LEU A 213 -37.55 3.31 -40.55
N LEU A 214 -37.82 2.43 -41.52
CA LEU A 214 -37.31 1.07 -41.55
C LEU A 214 -35.77 1.05 -41.63
N ASN A 215 -35.19 1.88 -42.49
CA ASN A 215 -33.73 1.93 -42.62
C ASN A 215 -33.05 2.49 -41.36
N ASN A 216 -33.63 3.49 -40.70
CA ASN A 216 -33.14 4.00 -39.41
C ASN A 216 -33.19 2.91 -38.32
N TYR A 217 -34.27 2.11 -38.28
CA TYR A 217 -34.40 0.99 -37.37
C TYR A 217 -33.31 -0.07 -37.59
N LYS A 218 -33.08 -0.46 -38.87
CA LYS A 218 -32.02 -1.40 -39.25
C LYS A 218 -30.64 -0.90 -38.83
N LYS A 219 -30.35 0.38 -39.10
CA LYS A 219 -29.10 1.01 -38.72
C LYS A 219 -28.88 1.01 -37.20
N GLU A 220 -29.90 1.37 -36.41
CA GLU A 220 -29.84 1.32 -34.96
C GLU A 220 -29.56 -0.12 -34.46
N LEU A 221 -30.18 -1.14 -35.05
CA LEU A 221 -29.94 -2.53 -34.70
C LEU A 221 -28.48 -2.96 -35.00
N GLU A 222 -27.92 -2.57 -36.15
CA GLU A 222 -26.52 -2.82 -36.49
C GLU A 222 -25.54 -2.14 -35.53
N GLU A 223 -25.81 -0.89 -35.12
CA GLU A 223 -25.04 -0.16 -34.13
C GLU A 223 -25.05 -0.89 -32.78
N ARG A 224 -26.20 -1.41 -32.32
CA ARG A 224 -26.30 -2.19 -31.08
C ARG A 224 -25.56 -3.52 -31.15
N ILE A 225 -25.63 -4.24 -32.27
CA ILE A 225 -24.84 -5.47 -32.49
C ILE A 225 -23.34 -5.16 -32.42
N SER A 226 -22.91 -4.03 -32.96
CA SER A 226 -21.52 -3.58 -32.87
C SER A 226 -21.13 -3.23 -31.43
N ASN A 227 -22.02 -2.57 -30.68
CA ASN A 227 -21.82 -2.26 -29.25
C ASN A 227 -21.65 -3.53 -28.41
N LEU A 228 -22.38 -4.61 -28.66
CA LEU A 228 -22.19 -5.88 -27.94
C LEU A 228 -20.76 -6.42 -28.07
N LYS A 229 -20.11 -6.26 -29.23
CA LYS A 229 -18.71 -6.65 -29.45
C LYS A 229 -17.77 -5.76 -28.62
N ILE A 230 -18.07 -4.45 -28.56
CA ILE A 230 -17.31 -3.50 -27.76
C ILE A 230 -17.41 -3.83 -26.25
N ILE A 231 -18.64 -4.12 -25.76
CA ILE A 231 -18.86 -4.48 -24.35
C ILE A 231 -18.12 -5.78 -23.98
N LYS A 232 -18.13 -6.80 -24.85
CA LYS A 232 -17.31 -8.02 -24.65
C LYS A 232 -15.82 -7.70 -24.51
N SER A 233 -15.32 -6.77 -25.32
CA SER A 233 -13.91 -6.33 -25.22
C SER A 233 -13.65 -5.56 -23.91
N LYS A 234 -14.61 -4.75 -23.44
CA LYS A 234 -14.53 -4.05 -22.14
C LYS A 234 -14.50 -5.03 -20.97
N ILE A 235 -15.30 -6.11 -21.00
CA ILE A 235 -15.27 -7.18 -19.99
C ILE A 235 -13.89 -7.82 -19.97
N LYS A 236 -13.36 -8.22 -21.12
CA LYS A 236 -12.03 -8.82 -21.23
C LYS A 236 -10.94 -7.88 -20.68
N ALA A 237 -10.95 -6.61 -21.07
CA ALA A 237 -10.00 -5.61 -20.59
C ALA A 237 -10.09 -5.41 -19.06
N SER A 238 -11.31 -5.40 -18.50
CA SER A 238 -11.51 -5.26 -17.05
C SER A 238 -10.97 -6.47 -16.28
N ARG A 239 -11.13 -7.69 -16.82
CA ARG A 239 -10.55 -8.91 -16.24
C ARG A 239 -9.01 -8.92 -16.30
N ILE A 240 -8.41 -8.40 -17.39
CA ILE A 240 -6.97 -8.20 -17.51
C ILE A 240 -6.48 -7.20 -16.44
N ASN A 241 -7.20 -6.10 -16.23
CA ASN A 241 -6.85 -5.12 -15.19
C ASN A 241 -6.93 -5.74 -13.78
N LEU A 242 -7.93 -6.58 -13.50
CA LEU A 242 -8.01 -7.30 -12.25
C LEU A 242 -6.83 -8.27 -12.07
N SER A 243 -6.47 -9.02 -13.13
CA SER A 243 -5.28 -9.88 -13.15
C SER A 243 -4.01 -9.12 -12.75
N SER A 244 -3.83 -7.93 -13.31
CA SER A 244 -2.70 -7.05 -12.97
C SER A 244 -2.73 -6.62 -11.50
N ASN A 245 -3.89 -6.20 -10.97
CA ASN A 245 -4.04 -5.77 -9.59
C ASN A 245 -3.82 -6.91 -8.58
N LEU A 246 -4.20 -8.13 -8.94
CA LEU A 246 -4.00 -9.32 -8.11
C LEU A 246 -2.61 -9.95 -8.29
N ASN A 247 -1.88 -9.56 -9.33
CA ASN A 247 -0.65 -10.20 -9.79
C ASN A 247 -0.84 -11.73 -9.96
N LEU A 248 -1.93 -12.12 -10.66
CA LEU A 248 -2.30 -13.50 -10.97
C LEU A 248 -2.40 -13.71 -12.49
N PRO A 249 -2.24 -14.95 -12.99
CA PRO A 249 -2.38 -15.27 -14.41
C PRO A 249 -3.74 -14.88 -14.99
N ILE A 250 -3.74 -14.35 -16.20
CA ILE A 250 -4.95 -13.88 -16.90
C ILE A 250 -5.96 -15.02 -17.08
N ASP A 251 -5.52 -16.22 -17.45
CA ASP A 251 -6.38 -17.36 -17.72
C ASP A 251 -7.22 -17.75 -16.50
N LEU A 252 -6.64 -17.64 -15.30
CA LEU A 252 -7.35 -17.87 -14.04
C LEU A 252 -8.50 -16.85 -13.88
N ILE A 253 -8.19 -15.56 -14.06
CA ILE A 253 -9.19 -14.48 -13.89
C ILE A 253 -10.29 -14.55 -14.96
N MET A 254 -9.98 -15.02 -16.16
CA MET A 254 -11.00 -15.20 -17.22
C MET A 254 -12.06 -16.23 -16.86
N SER A 255 -11.71 -17.25 -16.07
CA SER A 255 -12.63 -18.32 -15.65
C SER A 255 -13.33 -18.06 -14.31
N MET A 256 -12.90 -17.05 -13.54
CA MET A 256 -13.46 -16.77 -12.21
C MET A 256 -14.90 -16.26 -12.28
N LYS A 257 -15.75 -16.80 -11.41
CA LYS A 257 -17.06 -16.21 -11.07
C LYS A 257 -16.84 -15.24 -9.91
N ILE A 258 -17.05 -13.96 -10.16
CA ILE A 258 -16.75 -12.89 -9.19
C ILE A 258 -18.05 -12.36 -8.61
N ALA A 259 -18.11 -12.22 -7.29
CA ALA A 259 -19.19 -11.57 -6.59
C ALA A 259 -18.66 -10.37 -5.77
N LEU A 260 -19.43 -9.31 -5.75
CA LEU A 260 -19.24 -8.19 -4.82
C LEU A 260 -20.27 -8.37 -3.71
N GLU A 261 -19.82 -8.40 -2.48
CA GLU A 261 -20.76 -8.34 -1.35
C GLU A 261 -21.52 -7.01 -1.39
N ASP A 262 -22.83 -7.06 -1.09
CA ASP A 262 -23.70 -5.88 -1.12
C ASP A 262 -23.12 -4.78 -0.21
N SER A 263 -22.33 -3.90 -0.81
CA SER A 263 -21.95 -2.66 -0.16
C SER A 263 -23.18 -1.77 -0.15
N LYS A 264 -23.92 -1.76 0.99
CA LYS A 264 -24.98 -0.78 1.21
C LYS A 264 -24.36 0.61 1.08
N THR A 265 -24.57 1.22 -0.06
CA THR A 265 -24.21 2.63 -0.24
C THR A 265 -25.13 3.47 0.63
N ALA A 266 -24.55 4.35 1.45
CA ALA A 266 -25.30 5.22 2.35
C ALA A 266 -26.30 6.13 1.59
N THR A 267 -27.40 6.50 2.26
CA THR A 267 -28.32 7.51 1.74
C THR A 267 -27.71 8.92 1.82
N ILE A 268 -28.31 9.91 1.15
CA ILE A 268 -27.83 11.30 1.23
C ILE A 268 -27.90 11.81 2.66
N GLU A 269 -29.01 11.56 3.35
CA GLU A 269 -29.25 11.98 4.73
C GLU A 269 -28.23 11.38 5.70
N GLU A 270 -27.88 10.10 5.52
CA GLU A 270 -26.83 9.45 6.29
C GLU A 270 -25.45 10.07 6.01
N LEU A 271 -25.12 10.35 4.75
CA LEU A 271 -23.86 10.96 4.36
C LEU A 271 -23.69 12.37 4.93
N GLU A 272 -24.75 13.21 4.85
CA GLU A 272 -24.72 14.58 5.37
C GLU A 272 -24.64 14.62 6.90
N SER A 273 -25.40 13.77 7.60
CA SER A 273 -25.42 13.73 9.06
C SER A 273 -24.11 13.24 9.69
N THR A 274 -23.31 12.45 8.96
CA THR A 274 -22.07 11.85 9.48
C THR A 274 -20.80 12.48 8.91
N LEU A 275 -20.91 13.41 7.96
CA LEU A 275 -19.76 13.97 7.24
C LEU A 275 -18.73 14.59 8.19
N GLU A 276 -19.17 15.41 9.13
CA GLU A 276 -18.27 16.10 10.07
C GLU A 276 -17.51 15.10 10.96
N GLU A 277 -18.19 14.08 11.47
CA GLU A 277 -17.56 13.02 12.26
C GLU A 277 -16.51 12.26 11.44
N LYS A 278 -16.88 11.84 10.22
CA LYS A 278 -15.98 11.10 9.32
C LYS A 278 -14.78 11.94 8.86
N LEU A 279 -15.01 13.23 8.59
CA LEU A 279 -13.95 14.16 8.25
C LEU A 279 -12.97 14.35 9.41
N ASN A 280 -13.48 14.60 10.61
CA ASN A 280 -12.63 14.74 11.81
C ASN A 280 -11.81 13.48 12.06
N PHE A 281 -12.40 12.30 11.87
CA PHE A 281 -11.68 11.04 11.98
C PHE A 281 -10.57 10.94 10.92
N ALA A 282 -10.84 11.26 9.65
CA ALA A 282 -9.85 11.23 8.57
C ALA A 282 -8.68 12.19 8.83
N LEU A 283 -8.94 13.41 9.30
CA LEU A 283 -7.94 14.43 9.61
C LEU A 283 -6.99 14.05 10.75
N VAL A 284 -7.33 13.04 11.56
CA VAL A 284 -6.54 12.62 12.72
C VAL A 284 -5.95 11.22 12.55
N SER A 285 -6.66 10.30 11.87
CA SER A 285 -6.34 8.86 11.89
C SER A 285 -5.94 8.27 10.54
N ARG A 286 -6.09 9.02 9.44
CA ARG A 286 -5.69 8.54 8.11
C ARG A 286 -4.18 8.29 8.05
N GLY A 287 -3.75 7.25 7.33
CA GLY A 287 -2.37 6.76 7.34
C GLY A 287 -1.31 7.79 6.96
N ASP A 288 -1.61 8.70 6.03
CA ASP A 288 -0.71 9.79 5.63
C ASP A 288 -0.61 10.91 6.69
N VAL A 289 -1.71 11.21 7.41
CA VAL A 289 -1.70 12.12 8.56
C VAL A 289 -0.79 11.58 9.66
N LEU A 290 -1.00 10.32 10.03
CA LEU A 290 -0.18 9.65 11.04
C LEU A 290 1.29 9.58 10.64
N THR A 291 1.56 9.34 9.35
CA THR A 291 2.92 9.32 8.80
C THR A 291 3.56 10.71 8.86
N SER A 292 2.85 11.77 8.49
CA SER A 292 3.38 13.14 8.54
C SER A 292 3.61 13.62 9.98
N LEU A 293 2.71 13.26 10.90
CA LEU A 293 2.86 13.51 12.34
C LEU A 293 4.08 12.76 12.90
N SER A 294 4.28 11.49 12.51
CA SER A 294 5.42 10.70 12.91
C SER A 294 6.75 11.29 12.39
N LYS A 295 6.78 11.82 11.15
CA LYS A 295 7.94 12.54 10.60
C LYS A 295 8.25 13.83 11.36
N TYR A 296 7.22 14.54 11.82
CA TYR A 296 7.44 15.68 12.74
C TYR A 296 8.07 15.22 14.06
N ALA A 297 7.54 14.16 14.68
CA ALA A 297 8.09 13.59 15.91
C ALA A 297 9.54 13.08 15.73
N GLU A 298 9.84 12.52 14.54
CA GLU A 298 11.20 12.13 14.15
C GLU A 298 12.14 13.32 14.13
N SER A 299 11.75 14.44 13.49
CA SER A 299 12.57 15.66 13.42
C SER A 299 12.79 16.30 14.79
N GLU A 300 11.79 16.27 15.66
CA GLU A 300 11.90 16.72 17.06
C GLU A 300 12.89 15.86 17.85
N SER A 301 12.85 14.53 17.64
CA SER A 301 13.79 13.60 18.28
C SER A 301 15.22 13.73 17.74
N GLU A 302 15.39 14.04 16.45
CA GLU A 302 16.69 14.36 15.86
C GLU A 302 17.28 15.67 16.45
N LEU A 303 16.45 16.70 16.66
CA LEU A 303 16.86 17.94 17.31
C LEU A 303 17.31 17.66 18.76
N ARG A 304 16.54 16.87 19.54
CA ARG A 304 16.92 16.48 20.90
C ARG A 304 18.22 15.68 20.93
N LEU A 305 18.41 14.79 19.95
CA LEU A 305 19.64 14.02 19.82
C LEU A 305 20.83 14.94 19.56
N LEU A 306 20.70 15.90 18.63
CA LEU A 306 21.74 16.87 18.33
C LEU A 306 22.14 17.68 19.59
N VAL A 307 21.15 18.18 20.34
CA VAL A 307 21.40 18.90 21.61
C VAL A 307 22.16 18.00 22.59
N ALA A 308 21.77 16.74 22.71
CA ALA A 308 22.42 15.81 23.64
C ALA A 308 23.86 15.46 23.20
N GLU A 309 24.10 15.30 21.91
CA GLU A 309 25.42 15.01 21.34
C GLU A 309 26.36 16.21 21.47
N GLU A 310 25.89 17.42 21.20
CA GLU A 310 26.67 18.65 21.35
C GLU A 310 27.00 18.95 22.85
N ASN A 311 26.18 18.46 23.77
CA ASN A 311 26.48 18.61 25.24
C ASN A 311 27.38 17.50 25.77
N ASN A 312 27.72 16.48 24.99
CA ASN A 312 28.61 15.40 25.40
C ASN A 312 30.09 15.75 25.08
N ILE A 313 30.80 16.34 26.04
CA ILE A 313 32.17 16.81 25.86
C ILE A 313 33.17 15.64 25.79
N ILE A 314 32.99 14.60 26.59
CA ILE A 314 33.93 13.46 26.65
C ILE A 314 33.47 12.42 25.61
N GLN A 315 34.29 12.16 24.60
CA GLN A 315 33.97 11.22 23.52
C GLN A 315 34.45 9.79 23.81
N SER A 316 35.64 9.64 24.35
CA SER A 316 36.19 8.34 24.75
C SER A 316 37.20 8.47 25.88
N LEU A 317 37.38 7.37 26.59
CA LEU A 317 38.44 7.17 27.58
C LEU A 317 39.29 5.98 27.13
N SER A 318 40.60 6.16 27.15
CA SER A 318 41.57 5.16 26.72
C SER A 318 42.57 4.86 27.81
N PRO A 319 42.24 3.92 28.74
CA PRO A 319 43.25 3.39 29.66
C PRO A 319 44.29 2.61 28.85
N ALA A 320 45.57 2.83 29.16
CA ALA A 320 46.69 2.18 28.54
C ALA A 320 47.70 1.65 29.57
N ILE A 321 48.30 0.54 29.23
CA ILE A 321 49.41 -0.03 29.94
C ILE A 321 50.60 -0.06 28.97
N LEU A 322 51.67 0.65 29.35
CA LEU A 322 52.90 0.72 28.58
C LEU A 322 54.01 0.07 29.38
N TRP A 323 54.84 -0.75 28.74
CA TRP A 323 56.04 -1.34 29.31
C TRP A 323 57.26 -0.75 28.63
N ASP A 324 58.04 -0.04 29.42
CA ASP A 324 59.30 0.57 29.03
C ASP A 324 60.48 -0.20 29.64
N GLN A 325 60.76 -1.41 29.13
CA GLN A 325 61.83 -2.32 29.49
C GLN A 325 62.04 -2.57 30.98
N THR A 326 61.93 -1.57 31.85
CA THR A 326 62.11 -1.64 33.31
C THR A 326 60.89 -1.21 34.09
N ASP A 327 60.06 -0.33 33.51
CA ASP A 327 58.94 0.28 34.20
C ASP A 327 57.62 -0.08 33.54
N LEU A 328 56.58 -0.25 34.34
CA LEU A 328 55.19 -0.40 33.87
C LEU A 328 54.50 0.96 34.09
N ILE A 329 54.08 1.56 32.99
CA ILE A 329 53.44 2.88 32.99
C ILE A 329 51.95 2.69 32.76
N PHE A 330 51.14 3.22 33.67
CA PHE A 330 49.68 3.31 33.47
C PHE A 330 49.36 4.69 32.93
N ASN A 331 48.66 4.75 31.81
CA ASN A 331 48.22 6.00 31.18
C ASN A 331 46.72 5.99 31.00
N LEU A 332 46.07 7.14 31.16
CA LEU A 332 44.66 7.37 30.88
C LEU A 332 44.53 8.58 29.97
N THR A 333 44.12 8.34 28.74
CA THR A 333 43.89 9.40 27.77
C THR A 333 42.39 9.59 27.57
N GLY A 334 41.95 10.83 27.44
CA GLY A 334 40.55 11.17 27.11
C GLY A 334 40.48 11.95 25.79
N ALA A 335 39.54 11.59 24.94
CA ALA A 335 39.19 12.40 23.77
C ALA A 335 38.10 13.39 24.18
N LEU A 336 38.40 14.70 24.02
CA LEU A 336 37.45 15.77 24.31
C LEU A 336 36.97 16.42 23.03
N LEU A 337 35.68 16.68 22.93
CA LEU A 337 35.11 17.47 21.85
C LEU A 337 35.32 18.96 22.10
N LEU A 338 36.15 19.59 21.27
CA LEU A 338 36.27 21.05 21.25
C LEU A 338 35.19 21.61 20.34
N LYS A 339 34.23 22.33 20.91
CA LYS A 339 33.11 22.89 20.18
C LYS A 339 33.55 24.07 19.32
N ASN A 340 33.04 24.10 18.09
CA ASN A 340 32.99 25.30 17.25
C ASN A 340 31.56 25.86 17.33
N GLU A 341 31.36 26.99 17.98
CA GLU A 341 30.06 27.61 18.23
C GLU A 341 29.31 27.88 16.91
N GLU A 342 29.99 28.44 15.88
CA GLU A 342 29.36 28.72 14.59
C GLU A 342 28.81 27.46 13.89
N ILE A 343 29.55 26.34 13.95
CA ILE A 343 29.12 25.04 13.38
C ILE A 343 27.96 24.48 14.20
N THR A 344 28.00 24.57 15.50
CA THR A 344 26.94 24.10 16.41
C THR A 344 25.66 24.88 16.16
N ASP A 345 25.73 26.20 16.07
CA ASP A 345 24.58 27.07 15.79
C ASP A 345 24.00 26.80 14.42
N ALA A 346 24.83 26.62 13.40
CA ALA A 346 24.37 26.28 12.05
C ALA A 346 23.64 24.93 12.01
N LYS A 347 24.13 23.89 12.71
CA LYS A 347 23.46 22.59 12.84
C LYS A 347 22.14 22.69 13.58
N MET A 348 22.09 23.48 14.66
CA MET A 348 20.88 23.72 15.44
C MET A 348 19.81 24.42 14.60
N ASN A 349 20.18 25.51 13.92
CA ASN A 349 19.29 26.22 13.01
C ASN A 349 18.74 25.32 11.89
N LYS A 350 19.61 24.49 11.29
CA LYS A 350 19.18 23.50 10.28
C LYS A 350 18.17 22.49 10.86
N ALA A 351 18.38 22.00 12.08
CA ALA A 351 17.47 21.04 12.71
C ALA A 351 16.12 21.70 13.08
N ILE A 352 16.13 22.94 13.53
CA ILE A 352 14.91 23.73 13.78
C ILE A 352 14.11 23.94 12.49
N LEU A 353 14.76 24.37 11.42
CA LEU A 353 14.10 24.55 10.12
C LEU A 353 13.56 23.25 9.55
N LYS A 354 14.25 22.12 9.79
CA LYS A 354 13.76 20.79 9.43
C LYS A 354 12.47 20.44 10.17
N ARG A 355 12.41 20.69 11.48
CA ARG A 355 11.20 20.49 12.29
C ARG A 355 10.05 21.36 11.81
N ASP A 356 10.30 22.64 11.50
CA ASP A 356 9.29 23.57 11.04
C ASP A 356 8.76 23.18 9.63
N LEU A 357 9.64 22.64 8.77
CA LEU A 357 9.24 22.04 7.50
C LEU A 357 8.27 20.88 7.68
N TYR A 358 8.54 19.94 8.61
CA TYR A 358 7.65 18.81 8.85
C TYR A 358 6.34 19.22 9.53
N LYS A 359 6.34 20.28 10.35
CA LYS A 359 5.10 20.89 10.85
C LYS A 359 4.26 21.41 9.71
N ALA A 360 4.82 22.22 8.80
CA ALA A 360 4.11 22.73 7.64
C ALA A 360 3.63 21.60 6.72
N SER A 361 4.41 20.53 6.55
CA SER A 361 4.03 19.34 5.79
C SER A 361 2.83 18.61 6.41
N PHE A 362 2.76 18.52 7.73
CA PHE A 362 1.63 17.95 8.44
C PHE A 362 0.35 18.77 8.22
N GLU A 363 0.41 20.09 8.38
CA GLU A 363 -0.70 21.01 8.15
C GLU A 363 -1.18 20.96 6.68
N ALA A 364 -0.24 20.90 5.73
CA ALA A 364 -0.55 20.72 4.31
C ALA A 364 -1.24 19.39 4.02
N THR A 365 -0.82 18.30 4.66
CA THR A 365 -1.46 16.98 4.51
C THR A 365 -2.91 17.04 4.99
N GLN A 366 -3.19 17.65 6.15
CA GLN A 366 -4.56 17.82 6.64
C GLN A 366 -5.41 18.67 5.69
N SER A 367 -4.84 19.75 5.12
CA SER A 367 -5.55 20.58 4.14
C SER A 367 -5.88 19.81 2.85
N MET A 368 -4.97 18.97 2.36
CA MET A 368 -5.22 18.11 1.20
C MET A 368 -6.34 17.11 1.47
N ILE A 369 -6.35 16.49 2.63
CA ILE A 369 -7.39 15.52 3.02
C ILE A 369 -8.76 16.20 3.09
N LEU A 370 -8.85 17.38 3.70
CA LEU A 370 -10.07 18.18 3.72
C LEU A 370 -10.62 18.38 2.31
N GLN A 371 -9.75 18.77 1.38
CA GLN A 371 -10.11 18.99 -0.02
C GLN A 371 -10.54 17.68 -0.72
N GLU A 372 -9.82 16.58 -0.50
CA GLU A 372 -10.15 15.27 -1.08
C GLU A 372 -11.51 14.76 -0.59
N VAL A 373 -11.79 14.87 0.72
CA VAL A 373 -13.06 14.43 1.31
C VAL A 373 -14.21 15.27 0.78
N TYR A 374 -14.11 16.60 0.75
CA TYR A 374 -15.18 17.45 0.22
C TYR A 374 -15.41 17.23 -1.27
N ASN A 375 -14.36 17.02 -2.08
CA ASN A 375 -14.51 16.73 -3.50
C ASN A 375 -15.20 15.39 -3.75
N SER A 376 -14.83 14.35 -3.00
CA SER A 376 -15.43 13.02 -3.14
C SER A 376 -16.87 13.02 -2.62
N PHE A 377 -17.17 13.72 -1.52
CA PHE A 377 -18.50 13.90 -0.99
C PHE A 377 -19.41 14.65 -1.97
N SER A 378 -18.93 15.76 -2.57
CA SER A 378 -19.69 16.51 -3.59
C SER A 378 -20.06 15.62 -4.80
N LYS A 379 -19.14 14.78 -5.27
CA LYS A 379 -19.44 13.78 -6.31
C LYS A 379 -20.52 12.79 -5.86
N MET A 380 -20.43 12.32 -4.61
CA MET A 380 -21.43 11.41 -4.05
C MET A 380 -22.84 12.02 -4.03
N LEU A 381 -22.98 13.28 -3.65
CA LEU A 381 -24.26 13.99 -3.67
C LEU A 381 -24.87 14.02 -5.08
N ILE A 382 -24.06 14.39 -6.08
CA ILE A 382 -24.51 14.45 -7.48
C ILE A 382 -24.99 13.08 -7.96
N VAL A 383 -24.19 12.03 -7.78
CA VAL A 383 -24.52 10.69 -8.28
C VAL A 383 -25.69 10.06 -7.50
N ASN A 384 -25.85 10.37 -6.21
CA ASN A 384 -27.06 9.97 -5.47
C ASN A 384 -28.32 10.64 -6.04
N ALA A 385 -28.27 11.93 -6.36
CA ALA A 385 -29.40 12.62 -6.99
C ALA A 385 -29.74 12.01 -8.37
N GLU A 386 -28.71 11.72 -9.19
CA GLU A 386 -28.88 11.02 -10.47
C GLU A 386 -29.53 9.64 -10.29
N TYR A 387 -29.13 8.88 -9.27
CA TYR A 387 -29.68 7.56 -8.98
C TYR A 387 -31.17 7.60 -8.65
N TYR A 388 -31.60 8.50 -7.77
CA TYR A 388 -33.04 8.64 -7.44
C TYR A 388 -33.86 9.18 -8.62
N ALA A 389 -33.30 10.10 -9.41
CA ALA A 389 -33.92 10.54 -10.67
C ALA A 389 -34.06 9.39 -11.66
N GLY A 390 -33.02 8.56 -11.81
CA GLY A 390 -33.02 7.37 -12.65
C GLY A 390 -34.07 6.33 -12.23
N LEU A 391 -34.21 6.10 -10.91
CA LEU A 391 -35.29 5.24 -10.37
C LEU A 391 -36.67 5.75 -10.74
N SER A 392 -36.92 7.05 -10.55
CA SER A 392 -38.21 7.67 -10.91
C SER A 392 -38.51 7.56 -12.40
N LEU A 393 -37.50 7.81 -13.27
CA LEU A 393 -37.63 7.66 -14.72
C LEU A 393 -37.95 6.23 -15.13
N LEU A 394 -37.31 5.22 -14.54
CA LEU A 394 -37.62 3.81 -14.80
C LEU A 394 -39.02 3.46 -14.34
N GLN A 395 -39.42 3.88 -13.13
CA GLN A 395 -40.77 3.62 -12.62
C GLN A 395 -41.84 4.22 -13.52
N ASN A 396 -41.70 5.48 -13.95
CA ASN A 396 -42.61 6.14 -14.86
C ASN A 396 -42.66 5.45 -16.22
N SER A 397 -41.52 4.95 -16.73
CA SER A 397 -41.46 4.20 -17.97
C SER A 397 -42.22 2.86 -17.88
N LYS A 398 -42.08 2.14 -16.74
CA LYS A 398 -42.82 0.90 -16.48
C LYS A 398 -44.34 1.12 -16.41
N LEU A 399 -44.76 2.17 -15.71
CA LEU A 399 -46.19 2.55 -15.65
C LEU A 399 -46.77 2.92 -17.04
N ASN A 400 -46.00 3.70 -17.81
CA ASN A 400 -46.40 4.04 -19.18
C ASN A 400 -46.50 2.80 -20.06
N LEU A 401 -45.58 1.87 -20.00
CA LEU A 401 -45.63 0.61 -20.71
C LEU A 401 -46.90 -0.18 -20.36
N GLU A 402 -47.25 -0.28 -19.09
CA GLU A 402 -48.46 -0.95 -18.62
C GLU A 402 -49.75 -0.29 -19.21
N ILE A 403 -49.81 1.05 -19.19
CA ILE A 403 -50.91 1.82 -19.78
C ILE A 403 -51.04 1.51 -21.28
N ILE A 404 -49.93 1.54 -22.04
CA ILE A 404 -49.91 1.30 -23.47
C ILE A 404 -50.34 -0.16 -23.80
N ILE A 405 -49.85 -1.14 -23.01
CA ILE A 405 -50.28 -2.54 -23.15
C ILE A 405 -51.82 -2.67 -22.95
N ASN A 406 -52.38 -2.01 -21.91
CA ASN A 406 -53.81 -2.05 -21.64
C ASN A 406 -54.63 -1.34 -22.73
N ARG A 407 -54.17 -0.23 -23.27
CA ARG A 407 -54.77 0.45 -24.42
C ARG A 407 -54.72 -0.41 -25.69
N ARG A 408 -53.60 -1.14 -25.90
CA ARG A 408 -53.49 -2.08 -27.02
C ARG A 408 -54.52 -3.20 -26.97
N LYS A 409 -54.76 -3.75 -25.76
CA LYS A 409 -55.84 -4.76 -25.57
C LYS A 409 -57.21 -4.24 -25.93
N LYS A 410 -57.49 -2.92 -25.81
CA LYS A 410 -58.68 -2.25 -26.22
C LYS A 410 -58.74 -1.83 -27.69
N GLY A 411 -57.62 -1.96 -28.40
CA GLY A 411 -57.53 -1.55 -29.79
C GLY A 411 -57.15 -0.09 -30.03
N ASP A 412 -56.87 0.70 -28.95
CA ASP A 412 -56.67 2.15 -29.02
C ASP A 412 -55.29 2.57 -29.54
N VAL A 413 -54.30 1.65 -29.52
CA VAL A 413 -52.89 1.91 -29.93
C VAL A 413 -52.35 0.77 -30.79
N SER A 414 -51.31 1.04 -31.58
CA SER A 414 -50.69 0.08 -32.48
C SER A 414 -49.70 -0.85 -31.73
N ASN A 415 -49.30 -1.95 -32.39
CA ASN A 415 -48.19 -2.76 -31.90
C ASN A 415 -46.87 -1.98 -31.87
N LEU A 416 -46.68 -1.01 -32.77
CA LEU A 416 -45.50 -0.17 -32.81
C LEU A 416 -45.37 0.67 -31.54
N ASP A 417 -46.47 1.22 -30.99
CA ASP A 417 -46.48 1.99 -29.76
C ASP A 417 -46.04 1.12 -28.57
N VAL A 418 -46.52 -0.14 -28.50
CA VAL A 418 -46.08 -1.10 -27.47
C VAL A 418 -44.58 -1.39 -27.58
N LEU A 419 -44.09 -1.64 -28.80
CA LEU A 419 -42.66 -1.90 -29.04
C LEU A 419 -41.75 -0.73 -28.60
N GLN A 420 -42.19 0.51 -28.93
CA GLN A 420 -41.45 1.71 -28.56
C GLN A 420 -41.42 1.88 -27.01
N ALA A 421 -42.53 1.64 -26.34
CA ALA A 421 -42.59 1.73 -24.86
C ALA A 421 -41.75 0.64 -24.18
N GLU A 422 -41.73 -0.60 -24.73
CA GLU A 422 -40.86 -1.67 -24.22
C GLU A 422 -39.37 -1.32 -24.39
N LEU A 423 -38.98 -0.85 -25.56
CA LEU A 423 -37.56 -0.45 -25.82
C LEU A 423 -37.15 0.72 -24.92
N LEU A 424 -38.01 1.71 -24.73
CA LEU A 424 -37.75 2.82 -23.83
C LEU A 424 -37.55 2.32 -22.39
N THR A 425 -38.35 1.37 -21.92
CA THR A 425 -38.21 0.80 -20.56
C THR A 425 -36.87 0.08 -20.42
N LEU A 426 -36.48 -0.74 -21.37
CA LEU A 426 -35.16 -1.43 -21.38
C LEU A 426 -34.01 -0.44 -21.43
N GLN A 427 -34.11 0.66 -22.18
CA GLN A 427 -33.11 1.73 -22.20
C GLN A 427 -32.99 2.42 -20.83
N ARG A 428 -34.14 2.63 -20.13
CA ARG A 428 -34.13 3.20 -18.76
C ARG A 428 -33.51 2.23 -17.73
N GLU A 429 -33.74 0.94 -17.87
CA GLU A 429 -33.05 -0.08 -17.04
C GLU A 429 -31.56 -0.05 -17.24
N LYS A 430 -31.07 0.02 -18.50
CA LYS A 430 -29.65 0.16 -18.80
C LYS A 430 -29.06 1.45 -18.20
N LEU A 431 -29.75 2.59 -18.35
CA LEU A 431 -29.33 3.86 -17.78
C LEU A 431 -29.22 3.79 -16.24
N LEU A 432 -30.21 3.19 -15.57
CA LEU A 432 -30.20 3.03 -14.13
C LEU A 432 -29.04 2.13 -13.66
N SER A 433 -28.75 1.04 -14.40
CA SER A 433 -27.60 0.18 -14.12
C SER A 433 -26.29 0.97 -14.20
N ASP A 434 -26.09 1.78 -15.23
CA ASP A 434 -24.93 2.64 -15.36
C ASP A 434 -24.76 3.61 -14.18
N ILE A 435 -25.85 4.26 -13.76
CA ILE A 435 -25.85 5.19 -12.63
C ILE A 435 -25.57 4.44 -11.32
N LYS A 436 -26.15 3.25 -11.13
CA LYS A 436 -25.88 2.38 -9.95
C LYS A 436 -24.38 2.11 -9.78
N TYR A 437 -23.68 1.74 -10.84
CA TYR A 437 -22.24 1.50 -10.78
C TYR A 437 -21.42 2.79 -10.62
N ASN A 438 -21.84 3.89 -11.24
CA ASN A 438 -21.20 5.20 -11.02
C ASN A 438 -21.34 5.64 -9.54
N ARG A 439 -22.50 5.37 -8.92
CA ARG A 439 -22.73 5.58 -7.48
C ARG A 439 -21.76 4.72 -6.65
N LEU A 440 -21.61 3.45 -6.98
CA LEU A 440 -20.66 2.55 -6.30
C LEU A 440 -19.21 3.05 -6.45
N PHE A 441 -18.78 3.47 -7.64
CA PHE A 441 -17.44 4.03 -7.83
C PHE A 441 -17.21 5.30 -7.01
N SER A 442 -18.19 6.21 -6.99
CA SER A 442 -18.10 7.43 -6.19
C SER A 442 -18.07 7.13 -4.69
N PHE A 443 -18.79 6.10 -4.23
CA PHE A 443 -18.76 5.66 -2.84
C PHE A 443 -17.38 5.07 -2.47
N LEU A 444 -16.78 4.25 -3.33
CA LEU A 444 -15.44 3.74 -3.14
C LEU A 444 -14.37 4.86 -3.16
N ASP A 445 -14.58 5.91 -3.97
CA ASP A 445 -13.74 7.11 -3.96
C ASP A 445 -13.88 7.89 -2.65
N PHE A 446 -15.09 8.00 -2.12
CA PHE A 446 -15.35 8.64 -0.84
C PHE A 446 -14.72 7.85 0.32
N GLU A 447 -14.89 6.54 0.40
CA GLU A 447 -14.18 5.70 1.38
C GLU A 447 -12.66 5.85 1.25
N ASN A 448 -12.14 5.92 0.03
CA ASN A 448 -10.71 6.11 -0.19
C ASN A 448 -10.22 7.46 0.35
N SER A 449 -11.00 8.53 0.18
CA SER A 449 -10.67 9.84 0.73
C SER A 449 -10.73 9.89 2.26
N LEU A 450 -11.58 9.07 2.88
CA LEU A 450 -11.64 8.91 4.33
C LEU A 450 -10.47 8.05 4.88
N GLY A 451 -9.88 7.18 4.05
CA GLY A 451 -8.85 6.23 4.46
C GLY A 451 -9.36 5.06 5.33
N HIS A 452 -10.66 4.87 5.41
CA HIS A 452 -11.32 3.76 6.10
C HIS A 452 -12.69 3.44 5.50
N SER A 453 -13.27 2.29 5.86
CA SER A 453 -14.63 1.94 5.43
C SER A 453 -15.66 2.84 6.10
N TYR A 454 -16.62 3.32 5.32
CA TYR A 454 -17.70 4.18 5.82
C TYR A 454 -18.54 3.50 6.92
N ASN A 455 -18.82 2.23 6.76
CA ASN A 455 -19.69 1.45 7.67
C ASN A 455 -18.97 0.92 8.92
N ASN A 456 -17.74 1.35 9.21
CA ASN A 456 -16.90 0.89 10.34
C ASN A 456 -16.72 -0.66 10.41
N LYS A 457 -17.06 -1.38 9.36
CA LYS A 457 -16.67 -2.76 9.23
C LYS A 457 -15.19 -2.74 8.82
N ASP A 458 -14.30 -3.01 9.77
CA ASP A 458 -12.89 -3.25 9.48
C ASP A 458 -12.80 -4.55 8.66
N TYR A 459 -13.09 -4.46 7.36
CA TYR A 459 -12.96 -5.57 6.41
C TYR A 459 -11.52 -6.05 6.26
N LEU A 460 -10.56 -5.21 6.68
CA LEU A 460 -9.15 -5.55 6.68
C LEU A 460 -8.66 -5.54 8.12
N PRO A 461 -8.29 -6.70 8.67
CA PRO A 461 -7.62 -6.77 9.95
C PRO A 461 -6.36 -5.87 9.91
N LYS A 462 -6.11 -5.09 10.97
CA LYS A 462 -4.95 -4.18 11.04
C LYS A 462 -3.61 -4.91 10.79
N ASP A 463 -3.52 -6.17 11.19
CA ASP A 463 -2.37 -7.04 10.97
C ASP A 463 -2.24 -7.57 9.54
N ALA A 464 -3.29 -7.49 8.70
CA ALA A 464 -3.17 -7.79 7.27
C ALA A 464 -2.28 -6.78 6.53
N TYR A 465 -2.21 -5.53 7.01
CA TYR A 465 -1.28 -4.54 6.50
C TYR A 465 0.17 -4.86 6.92
N TYR A 466 0.34 -5.45 8.10
CA TYR A 466 1.62 -5.74 8.73
C TYR A 466 1.78 -7.24 8.98
N PRO A 467 2.13 -8.07 8.03
CA PRO A 467 2.56 -9.42 8.35
C PRO A 467 3.94 -9.36 9.04
N ILE A 468 3.93 -8.84 10.27
CA ILE A 468 5.11 -8.65 11.12
C ILE A 468 5.86 -9.97 11.30
N ASP A 469 5.16 -11.08 11.43
CA ASP A 469 5.75 -12.41 11.57
C ASP A 469 6.48 -12.91 10.32
N TYR A 470 6.17 -12.35 9.15
CA TYR A 470 6.84 -12.74 7.92
C TYR A 470 8.32 -12.32 7.90
N PHE A 471 8.64 -11.18 8.52
CA PHE A 471 10.01 -10.66 8.60
C PHE A 471 10.76 -11.13 9.84
N THR A 472 10.09 -11.31 10.97
CA THR A 472 10.73 -11.79 12.21
C THR A 472 11.13 -13.26 12.14
N ASN A 473 10.40 -14.11 11.41
CA ASN A 473 10.73 -15.51 11.23
C ASN A 473 11.83 -15.77 10.19
N SER A 474 12.00 -14.90 9.18
CA SER A 474 13.13 -15.02 8.25
C SER A 474 14.48 -14.67 8.89
N TYR A 475 14.50 -13.86 9.95
CA TYR A 475 15.71 -13.56 10.73
C TYR A 475 16.06 -14.60 11.79
N LYS A 476 15.08 -15.35 12.31
CA LYS A 476 15.33 -16.43 13.29
C LYS A 476 15.85 -17.73 12.66
N GLY A 477 15.74 -17.89 11.34
CA GLY A 477 16.15 -19.10 10.62
C GLY A 477 17.65 -19.27 10.36
N ASN A 478 18.46 -18.24 10.64
CA ASN A 478 19.92 -18.29 10.38
C ASN A 478 20.80 -18.25 11.64
N SER A 479 20.23 -18.52 12.82
CA SER A 479 20.97 -18.63 14.08
C SER A 479 20.90 -20.04 14.68
N GLN A 480 20.99 -21.07 13.81
CA GLN A 480 21.37 -22.44 14.21
C GLN A 480 22.59 -22.89 13.46
#